data_774f863ad02ce30b009d5e08172b7c9a
#
_entry.id   774f863ad02ce30b009d5e08172b7c9a
#
_cell.length_a   1.000
_cell.length_b   1.000
_cell.length_c   1.000
_cell.angle_alpha   90.00
_cell.angle_beta   90.00
_cell.angle_gamma   90.00
#
_symmetry.space_group_name_H-M   'P 1'
#
loop_
_entity.id
_entity.type
_entity.pdbx_description
1 polymer ?
#
loop_
_entity_poly.entity_id
_entity_poly.type
_entity_poly.pdbx_seq_one_letter_code
_entity_poly.pdbx_strand_id
1 'polypeptide(L)'
;FIADVLDCDASVVVCCRPEGFGKSMNLSMLRAFLERPAVGRSGQRLFADAQIWDANGGRYRDEYACYPVISLDFSGAARRGPAVAGVVRDALSGECARLLALLEAPDLARDKVRHIERVARGVASADEVDSVLGVLIELLEIACDEQVVLLVDGYDAAWSRRVSARDASDADPAELFDRVLFDAIATARDSLRLTCLMGECPGPAEAALSSRGCSYCLTTP
;
A
#
# COMPACT_ATOMS: atom_id res chain seq x y z
N PHE A 1 -6.61 9.10 -14.58
CA PHE A 1 -5.93 8.17 -13.67
C PHE A 1 -6.82 7.74 -12.49
N ILE A 2 -7.34 8.69 -11.63
CA ILE A 2 -8.20 8.28 -10.49
C ILE A 2 -9.42 7.50 -10.99
N ALA A 3 -10.12 8.02 -11.99
CA ALA A 3 -11.26 7.34 -12.60
C ALA A 3 -10.89 5.95 -13.14
N ASP A 4 -9.79 5.84 -13.88
CA ASP A 4 -9.35 4.58 -14.49
C ASP A 4 -9.02 3.51 -13.42
N VAL A 5 -8.48 3.93 -12.29
CA VAL A 5 -8.18 3.05 -11.15
C VAL A 5 -9.47 2.61 -10.45
N LEU A 6 -10.42 3.54 -10.23
CA LEU A 6 -11.68 3.24 -9.56
C LEU A 6 -12.67 2.46 -10.45
N ASP A 7 -12.53 2.56 -11.77
CA ASP A 7 -13.37 1.85 -12.75
C ASP A 7 -12.83 0.44 -13.07
N CYS A 8 -11.67 0.08 -12.52
CA CYS A 8 -11.13 -1.27 -12.70
C CYS A 8 -11.94 -2.28 -11.87
N ASP A 9 -12.40 -3.35 -12.53
CA ASP A 9 -13.17 -4.43 -11.87
C ASP A 9 -12.29 -5.32 -10.96
N ALA A 10 -10.96 -5.23 -11.08
CA ALA A 10 -10.04 -5.99 -10.24
C ALA A 10 -9.71 -5.23 -8.95
N SER A 11 -9.61 -5.96 -7.85
CA SER A 11 -9.22 -5.40 -6.54
C SER A 11 -7.76 -4.94 -6.48
N VAL A 12 -6.92 -5.41 -7.42
CA VAL A 12 -5.50 -5.02 -7.52
C VAL A 12 -5.24 -4.37 -8.87
N VAL A 13 -4.76 -3.13 -8.86
CA VAL A 13 -4.34 -2.39 -10.05
C VAL A 13 -2.83 -2.27 -10.04
N VAL A 14 -2.18 -2.80 -11.06
CA VAL A 14 -0.71 -2.72 -11.24
C VAL A 14 -0.42 -1.69 -12.31
N CYS A 15 0.23 -0.59 -11.94
CA CYS A 15 0.58 0.51 -12.82
C CYS A 15 2.08 0.52 -13.07
N CYS A 16 2.50 0.18 -14.29
CA CYS A 16 3.91 0.16 -14.68
C CYS A 16 4.23 1.33 -15.58
N ARG A 17 5.18 2.19 -15.16
CA ARG A 17 5.67 3.33 -15.93
C ARG A 17 7.16 3.52 -15.70
N PRO A 18 7.91 4.00 -16.70
CA PRO A 18 9.32 4.35 -16.55
C PRO A 18 9.57 5.36 -15.42
N GLU A 19 10.80 5.47 -14.97
CA GLU A 19 11.21 6.52 -14.03
C GLU A 19 10.91 7.92 -14.61
N GLY A 20 10.51 8.86 -13.77
CA GLY A 20 10.17 10.23 -14.17
C GLY A 20 8.74 10.42 -14.73
N PHE A 21 7.94 9.38 -14.89
CA PHE A 21 6.57 9.47 -15.42
C PHE A 21 5.50 9.69 -14.35
N GLY A 22 5.84 10.33 -13.24
CA GLY A 22 4.89 10.81 -12.23
C GLY A 22 4.22 9.72 -11.40
N LYS A 23 4.81 8.52 -11.27
CA LYS A 23 4.27 7.40 -10.47
C LYS A 23 3.88 7.83 -9.06
N SER A 24 4.84 8.31 -8.28
CA SER A 24 4.63 8.75 -6.89
C SER A 24 3.64 9.91 -6.76
N MET A 25 3.63 10.82 -7.74
CA MET A 25 2.68 11.93 -7.77
C MET A 25 1.25 11.44 -7.99
N ASN A 26 1.03 10.52 -8.93
CA ASN A 26 -0.27 9.92 -9.19
C ASN A 26 -0.77 9.14 -7.95
N LEU A 27 0.12 8.41 -7.28
CA LEU A 27 -0.22 7.67 -6.06
C LEU A 27 -0.58 8.62 -4.91
N SER A 28 0.17 9.71 -4.75
CA SER A 28 -0.13 10.76 -3.76
C SER A 28 -1.45 11.45 -4.03
N MET A 29 -1.78 11.68 -5.30
CA MET A 29 -3.07 12.24 -5.71
C MET A 29 -4.23 11.28 -5.42
N LEU A 30 -4.06 9.98 -5.72
CA LEU A 30 -5.05 8.94 -5.41
C LEU A 30 -5.26 8.85 -3.89
N ARG A 31 -4.17 8.86 -3.10
CA ARG A 31 -4.24 8.93 -1.65
C ARG A 31 -5.04 10.14 -1.17
N ALA A 32 -4.70 11.34 -1.65
CA ALA A 32 -5.39 12.58 -1.26
C ALA A 32 -6.88 12.58 -1.62
N PHE A 33 -7.27 11.82 -2.65
CA PHE A 33 -8.67 11.66 -3.04
C PHE A 33 -9.42 10.69 -2.12
N LEU A 34 -8.82 9.55 -1.77
CA LEU A 34 -9.50 8.44 -1.07
C LEU A 34 -9.38 8.52 0.46
N GLU A 35 -8.27 9.09 0.97
CA GLU A 35 -7.96 9.02 2.40
C GLU A 35 -8.92 9.85 3.25
N ARG A 36 -9.55 9.19 4.22
CA ARG A 36 -10.36 9.82 5.26
C ARG A 36 -9.51 10.83 6.05
N PRO A 37 -9.94 12.08 6.18
CA PRO A 37 -9.18 13.06 6.96
C PRO A 37 -9.12 12.64 8.44
N ALA A 38 -7.98 12.91 9.08
CA ALA A 38 -7.85 12.71 10.52
C ALA A 38 -8.90 13.54 11.28
N VAL A 39 -9.35 13.03 12.42
CA VAL A 39 -10.35 13.68 13.28
C VAL A 39 -9.95 15.14 13.53
N GLY A 40 -10.86 16.07 13.29
CA GLY A 40 -10.65 17.51 13.49
C GLY A 40 -10.05 18.28 12.30
N ARG A 41 -9.73 17.63 11.19
CA ARG A 41 -9.43 18.30 9.93
C ARG A 41 -10.70 18.33 9.07
N SER A 42 -11.23 19.52 8.83
CA SER A 42 -12.26 19.68 7.79
C SER A 42 -11.62 19.30 6.45
N GLY A 43 -12.17 18.29 5.79
CA GLY A 43 -11.70 17.93 4.45
C GLY A 43 -11.86 19.14 3.53
N GLN A 44 -10.77 19.85 3.25
CA GLN A 44 -10.74 20.79 2.17
C GLN A 44 -11.14 20.01 0.92
N ARG A 45 -12.12 20.48 0.16
CA ARG A 45 -12.51 19.87 -1.12
C ARG A 45 -11.42 20.15 -2.17
N LEU A 46 -10.27 19.50 -2.00
CA LEU A 46 -9.10 19.66 -2.85
C LEU A 46 -9.39 19.37 -4.33
N PHE A 47 -10.43 18.58 -4.58
CA PHE A 47 -10.80 18.13 -5.93
C PHE A 47 -12.10 18.78 -6.44
N ALA A 48 -12.67 19.78 -5.75
CA ALA A 48 -13.94 20.39 -6.15
C ALA A 48 -13.91 21.00 -7.55
N ASP A 49 -12.76 21.55 -7.98
CA ASP A 49 -12.55 22.13 -9.31
C ASP A 49 -11.81 21.17 -10.27
N ALA A 50 -11.55 19.94 -9.84
CA ALA A 50 -10.87 18.94 -10.67
C ALA A 50 -11.87 18.16 -11.52
N GLN A 51 -11.48 17.76 -12.72
CA GLN A 51 -12.32 17.01 -13.65
C GLN A 51 -12.97 15.76 -13.04
N ILE A 52 -12.29 15.08 -12.11
CA ILE A 52 -12.81 13.89 -11.43
C ILE A 52 -14.10 14.17 -10.67
N TRP A 53 -14.30 15.42 -10.17
CA TRP A 53 -15.45 15.78 -9.36
C TRP A 53 -16.77 15.69 -10.10
N ASP A 54 -16.78 16.03 -11.39
CA ASP A 54 -17.96 16.00 -12.25
C ASP A 54 -17.93 14.83 -13.26
N ALA A 55 -16.86 14.07 -13.29
CA ALA A 55 -16.72 12.94 -14.19
C ALA A 55 -17.84 11.90 -13.97
N ASN A 56 -18.36 11.36 -15.06
CA ASN A 56 -19.44 10.36 -15.05
C ASN A 56 -20.65 10.77 -14.18
N GLY A 57 -21.05 12.06 -14.23
CA GLY A 57 -22.17 12.57 -13.45
C GLY A 57 -21.88 12.71 -11.95
N GLY A 58 -20.62 12.75 -11.56
CA GLY A 58 -20.19 12.92 -10.17
C GLY A 58 -20.15 11.64 -9.34
N ARG A 59 -20.19 10.46 -9.97
CA ARG A 59 -20.23 9.15 -9.29
C ARG A 59 -19.03 8.91 -8.36
N TYR A 60 -17.88 9.52 -8.64
CA TYR A 60 -16.68 9.34 -7.81
C TYR A 60 -16.69 10.18 -6.52
N ARG A 61 -17.67 11.05 -6.31
CA ARG A 61 -17.81 11.85 -5.09
C ARG A 61 -18.08 11.00 -3.87
N ASP A 62 -18.74 9.87 -4.05
CA ASP A 62 -19.06 8.93 -2.97
C ASP A 62 -17.83 8.18 -2.46
N GLU A 63 -16.76 8.13 -3.28
CA GLU A 63 -15.47 7.55 -2.90
C GLU A 63 -14.52 8.57 -2.23
N TYR A 64 -14.86 9.86 -2.30
CA TYR A 64 -13.96 10.92 -1.82
C TYR A 64 -13.87 10.97 -0.30
N ALA A 65 -12.63 10.83 0.21
CA ALA A 65 -12.31 10.95 1.64
C ALA A 65 -13.03 9.91 2.54
N CYS A 66 -13.27 8.69 2.02
CA CYS A 66 -14.04 7.67 2.71
C CYS A 66 -13.20 6.63 3.43
N TYR A 67 -11.99 6.33 2.94
CA TYR A 67 -11.26 5.11 3.31
C TYR A 67 -10.08 5.35 4.27
N PRO A 68 -9.77 4.40 5.16
CA PRO A 68 -8.44 4.30 5.73
C PRO A 68 -7.46 3.90 4.62
N VAL A 69 -6.36 4.66 4.48
CA VAL A 69 -5.36 4.42 3.44
C VAL A 69 -4.04 4.05 4.06
N ILE A 70 -3.47 2.90 3.64
CA ILE A 70 -2.09 2.51 3.89
C ILE A 70 -1.26 2.91 2.66
N SER A 71 -0.17 3.65 2.86
CA SER A 71 0.68 4.12 1.77
C SER A 71 2.14 3.77 2.05
N LEU A 72 2.68 2.81 1.29
CA LEU A 72 4.04 2.31 1.44
C LEU A 72 4.92 2.79 0.27
N ASP A 73 6.12 3.27 0.57
CA ASP A 73 7.14 3.64 -0.42
C ASP A 73 8.36 2.75 -0.26
N PHE A 74 8.55 1.85 -1.22
CA PHE A 74 9.71 0.96 -1.31
C PHE A 74 10.71 1.40 -2.39
N SER A 75 10.53 2.53 -3.05
CA SER A 75 11.40 3.01 -4.13
C SER A 75 12.87 3.14 -3.68
N GLY A 76 13.10 3.42 -2.40
CA GLY A 76 14.43 3.43 -1.79
C GLY A 76 15.18 2.09 -1.87
N ALA A 77 14.48 0.97 -1.99
CA ALA A 77 15.09 -0.36 -2.07
C ALA A 77 15.86 -0.60 -3.38
N ALA A 78 15.56 0.12 -4.45
CA ALA A 78 16.30 0.07 -5.71
C ALA A 78 17.68 0.75 -5.62
N ARG A 79 17.89 1.64 -4.66
CA ARG A 79 19.13 2.42 -4.53
C ARG A 79 20.26 1.59 -3.92
N ARG A 80 21.51 1.86 -4.34
CA ARG A 80 22.70 1.27 -3.70
C ARG A 80 22.87 1.88 -2.30
N GLY A 81 23.05 1.03 -1.30
CA GLY A 81 23.36 1.45 0.07
C GLY A 81 22.54 0.73 1.13
N PRO A 82 21.27 1.11 1.41
CA PRO A 82 20.49 0.47 2.45
C PRO A 82 20.11 -0.97 2.07
N ALA A 83 20.11 -1.88 3.04
CA ALA A 83 19.57 -3.22 2.86
C ALA A 83 18.05 -3.12 2.56
N VAL A 84 17.54 -3.94 1.66
CA VAL A 84 16.11 -3.95 1.29
C VAL A 84 15.23 -4.13 2.52
N ALA A 85 15.61 -5.05 3.43
CA ALA A 85 14.91 -5.28 4.68
C ALA A 85 14.82 -4.02 5.57
N GLY A 86 15.83 -3.16 5.55
CA GLY A 86 15.81 -1.87 6.24
C GLY A 86 14.76 -0.94 5.66
N VAL A 87 14.72 -0.79 4.34
CA VAL A 87 13.74 0.06 3.66
C VAL A 87 12.31 -0.41 3.92
N VAL A 88 12.07 -1.73 3.84
CA VAL A 88 10.76 -2.32 4.12
C VAL A 88 10.35 -2.06 5.57
N ARG A 89 11.26 -2.29 6.53
CA ARG A 89 11.01 -2.04 7.96
C ARG A 89 10.68 -0.57 8.22
N ASP A 90 11.45 0.35 7.66
CA ASP A 90 11.27 1.80 7.87
C ASP A 90 9.93 2.27 7.28
N ALA A 91 9.56 1.80 6.08
CA ALA A 91 8.29 2.11 5.47
C ALA A 91 7.10 1.61 6.32
N LEU A 92 7.14 0.35 6.76
CA LEU A 92 6.09 -0.24 7.61
C LEU A 92 6.02 0.45 8.98
N SER A 93 7.17 0.71 9.61
CA SER A 93 7.24 1.38 10.92
C SER A 93 6.65 2.79 10.84
N GLY A 94 7.01 3.55 9.81
CA GLY A 94 6.48 4.90 9.59
C GLY A 94 4.96 4.90 9.37
N GLU A 95 4.45 3.94 8.61
CA GLU A 95 3.03 3.86 8.31
C GLU A 95 2.22 3.35 9.52
N CYS A 96 2.73 2.38 10.28
CA CYS A 96 2.16 1.97 11.55
C CYS A 96 2.06 3.15 12.53
N ALA A 97 3.14 3.94 12.66
CA ALA A 97 3.14 5.12 13.53
C ALA A 97 2.12 6.18 13.10
N ARG A 98 1.96 6.39 11.80
CA ARG A 98 1.00 7.35 11.24
C ARG A 98 -0.45 6.96 11.51
N LEU A 99 -0.76 5.67 11.40
CA LEU A 99 -2.12 5.14 11.50
C LEU A 99 -2.52 4.75 12.92
N LEU A 100 -1.59 4.75 13.87
CA LEU A 100 -1.83 4.29 15.23
C LEU A 100 -3.00 5.03 15.91
N ALA A 101 -3.19 6.32 15.64
CA ALA A 101 -4.29 7.11 16.17
C ALA A 101 -5.69 6.64 15.72
N LEU A 102 -5.79 5.88 14.63
CA LEU A 102 -7.04 5.28 14.17
C LEU A 102 -7.36 3.99 14.94
N LEU A 103 -6.39 3.40 15.64
CA LEU A 103 -6.51 2.13 16.35
C LEU A 103 -6.86 2.29 17.83
N GLU A 104 -7.56 3.37 18.21
CA GLU A 104 -7.98 3.64 19.59
C GLU A 104 -9.37 3.05 19.93
N ALA A 105 -10.02 2.34 18.98
CA ALA A 105 -11.32 1.74 19.19
C ALA A 105 -11.27 0.65 20.28
N PRO A 106 -12.27 0.61 21.21
CA PRO A 106 -12.25 -0.29 22.37
C PRO A 106 -12.36 -1.77 22.01
N ASP A 107 -12.96 -2.08 20.86
CA ASP A 107 -13.26 -3.45 20.41
C ASP A 107 -12.08 -4.13 19.70
N LEU A 108 -10.96 -3.43 19.51
CA LEU A 108 -9.79 -3.99 18.86
C LEU A 108 -9.03 -4.97 19.77
N ALA A 109 -8.54 -6.04 19.17
CA ALA A 109 -7.70 -7.02 19.84
C ALA A 109 -6.39 -6.37 20.34
N ARG A 110 -6.23 -6.25 21.65
CA ARG A 110 -5.13 -5.51 22.29
C ARG A 110 -3.75 -6.07 21.99
N ASP A 111 -3.63 -7.36 21.77
CA ASP A 111 -2.40 -8.03 21.36
C ASP A 111 -1.98 -7.59 19.95
N LYS A 112 -2.93 -7.48 19.02
CA LYS A 112 -2.70 -6.98 17.67
C LYS A 112 -2.33 -5.49 17.65
N VAL A 113 -3.00 -4.67 18.45
CA VAL A 113 -2.64 -3.25 18.60
C VAL A 113 -1.22 -3.10 19.16
N ARG A 114 -0.83 -3.89 20.17
CA ARG A 114 0.55 -3.91 20.69
C ARG A 114 1.56 -4.34 19.64
N HIS A 115 1.19 -5.27 18.75
CA HIS A 115 2.05 -5.64 17.62
C HIS A 115 2.33 -4.42 16.73
N ILE A 116 1.29 -3.68 16.33
CA ILE A 116 1.46 -2.43 15.56
C ILE A 116 2.33 -1.42 16.32
N GLU A 117 2.09 -1.22 17.61
CA GLU A 117 2.91 -0.32 18.44
C GLU A 117 4.39 -0.71 18.47
N ARG A 118 4.71 -2.00 18.55
CA ARG A 118 6.10 -2.48 18.56
C ARG A 118 6.80 -2.21 17.24
N VAL A 119 6.12 -2.45 16.12
CA VAL A 119 6.62 -2.12 14.78
C VAL A 119 6.79 -0.62 14.63
N ALA A 120 5.80 0.18 15.03
CA ALA A 120 5.86 1.65 14.98
C ALA A 120 7.04 2.23 15.78
N ARG A 121 7.44 1.57 16.88
CA ARG A 121 8.60 1.97 17.71
C ARG A 121 9.93 1.38 17.23
N GLY A 122 9.94 0.55 16.19
CA GLY A 122 11.15 -0.10 15.67
C GLY A 122 11.74 -1.18 16.59
N VAL A 123 10.95 -1.74 17.54
CA VAL A 123 11.40 -2.75 18.51
C VAL A 123 10.83 -4.15 18.23
N ALA A 124 10.18 -4.31 17.08
CA ALA A 124 9.61 -5.57 16.63
C ALA A 124 10.68 -6.55 16.09
N SER A 125 10.41 -7.84 16.21
CA SER A 125 11.20 -8.90 15.56
C SER A 125 10.98 -8.90 14.03
N ALA A 126 11.79 -9.66 13.30
CA ALA A 126 11.61 -9.81 11.85
C ALA A 126 10.23 -10.42 11.51
N ASP A 127 9.84 -11.47 12.22
CA ASP A 127 8.55 -12.14 12.00
C ASP A 127 7.35 -11.22 12.28
N GLU A 128 7.47 -10.33 13.28
CA GLU A 128 6.45 -9.31 13.56
C GLU A 128 6.38 -8.27 12.42
N VAL A 129 7.52 -7.90 11.83
CA VAL A 129 7.54 -6.98 10.67
C VAL A 129 6.95 -7.66 9.43
N ASP A 130 7.26 -8.93 9.19
CA ASP A 130 6.76 -9.68 8.04
C ASP A 130 5.23 -9.82 8.04
N SER A 131 4.60 -9.93 9.22
CA SER A 131 3.15 -10.10 9.35
C SER A 131 2.36 -8.81 9.59
N VAL A 132 3.03 -7.68 9.82
CA VAL A 132 2.38 -6.45 10.29
C VAL A 132 1.36 -5.87 9.32
N LEU A 133 1.60 -5.97 8.01
CA LEU A 133 0.72 -5.37 7.01
C LEU A 133 -0.69 -5.99 7.05
N GLY A 134 -0.77 -7.32 7.13
CA GLY A 134 -2.05 -8.02 7.26
C GLY A 134 -2.78 -7.66 8.56
N VAL A 135 -2.06 -7.58 9.67
CA VAL A 135 -2.61 -7.17 10.97
C VAL A 135 -3.11 -5.72 10.93
N LEU A 136 -2.37 -4.82 10.27
CA LEU A 136 -2.76 -3.41 10.15
C LEU A 136 -4.04 -3.25 9.30
N ILE A 137 -4.13 -3.97 8.18
CA ILE A 137 -5.34 -3.97 7.33
C ILE A 137 -6.56 -4.42 8.14
N GLU A 138 -6.47 -5.55 8.83
CA GLU A 138 -7.57 -6.08 9.65
C GLU A 138 -8.01 -5.09 10.74
N LEU A 139 -7.07 -4.51 11.47
CA LEU A 139 -7.39 -3.56 12.53
C LEU A 139 -8.02 -2.27 12.01
N LEU A 140 -7.56 -1.77 10.87
CA LEU A 140 -8.11 -0.56 10.24
C LEU A 140 -9.53 -0.78 9.72
N GLU A 141 -9.80 -1.93 9.11
CA GLU A 141 -11.15 -2.29 8.67
C GLU A 141 -12.12 -2.28 9.84
N ILE A 142 -11.77 -2.93 10.96
CA ILE A 142 -12.60 -2.97 12.15
C ILE A 142 -12.75 -1.57 12.77
N ALA A 143 -11.65 -0.83 12.91
CA ALA A 143 -11.65 0.47 13.58
C ALA A 143 -12.41 1.55 12.81
N CYS A 144 -12.42 1.47 11.48
CA CYS A 144 -13.04 2.46 10.60
C CYS A 144 -14.41 2.04 10.08
N ASP A 145 -14.79 0.78 10.26
CA ASP A 145 -16.00 0.15 9.68
C ASP A 145 -16.05 0.35 8.14
N GLU A 146 -14.87 0.27 7.51
CA GLU A 146 -14.68 0.48 6.07
C GLU A 146 -13.49 -0.32 5.55
N GLN A 147 -13.60 -0.82 4.32
CA GLN A 147 -12.48 -1.48 3.65
C GLN A 147 -11.27 -0.55 3.51
N VAL A 148 -10.10 -1.13 3.48
CA VAL A 148 -8.81 -0.41 3.43
C VAL A 148 -8.36 -0.20 1.99
N VAL A 149 -7.75 0.94 1.70
CA VAL A 149 -7.03 1.17 0.46
C VAL A 149 -5.53 1.00 0.71
N LEU A 150 -4.89 0.14 -0.10
CA LEU A 150 -3.44 -0.09 -0.04
C LEU A 150 -2.76 0.51 -1.27
N LEU A 151 -1.86 1.44 -1.05
CA LEU A 151 -1.07 2.12 -2.07
C LEU A 151 0.41 1.79 -1.88
N VAL A 152 1.07 1.28 -2.92
CA VAL A 152 2.48 0.86 -2.85
C VAL A 152 3.27 1.46 -4.00
N ASP A 153 4.28 2.25 -3.69
CA ASP A 153 5.26 2.75 -4.65
C ASP A 153 6.53 1.90 -4.64
N GLY A 154 7.04 1.53 -5.81
CA GLY A 154 8.26 0.76 -5.95
C GLY A 154 8.14 -0.70 -5.50
N TYR A 155 6.99 -1.35 -5.75
CA TYR A 155 6.78 -2.75 -5.38
C TYR A 155 7.80 -3.70 -6.03
N ASP A 156 8.40 -3.32 -7.14
CA ASP A 156 9.37 -4.09 -7.90
C ASP A 156 10.84 -3.70 -7.62
N ALA A 157 11.08 -2.79 -6.69
CA ALA A 157 12.41 -2.27 -6.36
C ALA A 157 13.39 -3.36 -5.91
N ALA A 158 12.91 -4.41 -5.25
CA ALA A 158 13.72 -5.55 -4.83
C ALA A 158 14.24 -6.36 -6.03
N TRP A 159 13.43 -6.53 -7.06
CA TRP A 159 13.81 -7.26 -8.30
C TRP A 159 14.81 -6.47 -9.13
N SER A 160 14.66 -5.16 -9.22
CA SER A 160 15.62 -4.29 -9.89
C SER A 160 17.01 -4.41 -9.27
N ARG A 161 17.10 -4.56 -7.94
CA ARG A 161 18.36 -4.78 -7.22
C ARG A 161 18.94 -6.18 -7.44
N ARG A 162 18.12 -7.22 -7.51
CA ARG A 162 18.56 -8.61 -7.74
C ARG A 162 19.34 -8.77 -9.06
N VAL A 163 18.92 -8.04 -10.09
CA VAL A 163 19.62 -8.03 -11.38
C VAL A 163 21.01 -7.37 -11.28
N SER A 164 21.19 -6.46 -10.31
CA SER A 164 22.42 -5.67 -10.15
C SER A 164 23.40 -6.22 -9.10
N ALA A 165 22.96 -7.05 -8.16
CA ALA A 165 23.78 -7.54 -7.05
C ALA A 165 24.12 -9.03 -7.20
N ARG A 166 25.43 -9.33 -7.29
CA ARG A 166 25.98 -10.69 -7.24
C ARG A 166 26.37 -11.11 -5.81
N ASP A 167 25.93 -10.41 -4.77
CA ASP A 167 26.31 -10.68 -3.39
C ASP A 167 25.28 -11.59 -2.71
N ALA A 168 25.74 -12.83 -2.43
CA ALA A 168 24.97 -13.99 -1.98
C ALA A 168 24.88 -14.10 -0.44
N SER A 169 24.71 -13.02 0.33
CA SER A 169 24.76 -13.12 1.80
C SER A 169 23.48 -12.78 2.56
N ASP A 170 22.43 -12.23 1.91
CA ASP A 170 21.16 -11.91 2.56
C ASP A 170 20.02 -12.73 1.95
N ALA A 171 18.96 -12.96 2.76
CA ALA A 171 17.71 -13.56 2.28
C ALA A 171 17.24 -12.85 0.99
N ASP A 172 16.78 -13.63 0.01
CA ASP A 172 16.39 -13.10 -1.30
C ASP A 172 15.40 -11.92 -1.11
N PRO A 173 15.74 -10.71 -1.56
CA PRO A 173 14.84 -9.57 -1.42
C PRO A 173 13.44 -9.80 -2.00
N ALA A 174 13.32 -10.64 -3.02
CA ALA A 174 12.03 -10.99 -3.61
C ALA A 174 11.18 -11.83 -2.65
N GLU A 175 11.79 -12.78 -1.90
CA GLU A 175 11.08 -13.56 -0.89
C GLU A 175 10.55 -12.69 0.26
N LEU A 176 11.28 -11.62 0.61
CA LEU A 176 10.82 -10.66 1.62
C LEU A 176 9.56 -9.94 1.15
N PHE A 177 9.55 -9.45 -0.10
CA PHE A 177 8.37 -8.79 -0.66
C PHE A 177 7.20 -9.74 -0.83
N ASP A 178 7.45 -10.99 -1.19
CA ASP A 178 6.41 -12.03 -1.25
C ASP A 178 5.71 -12.19 0.09
N ARG A 179 6.47 -12.34 1.18
CA ARG A 179 5.90 -12.51 2.52
C ARG A 179 5.23 -11.25 3.05
N VAL A 180 5.89 -10.10 2.93
CA VAL A 180 5.43 -8.85 3.53
C VAL A 180 4.25 -8.24 2.77
N LEU A 181 4.30 -8.26 1.44
CA LEU A 181 3.34 -7.54 0.60
C LEU A 181 2.31 -8.49 -0.03
N PHE A 182 2.75 -9.46 -0.82
CA PHE A 182 1.81 -10.25 -1.63
C PHE A 182 1.02 -11.27 -0.82
N ASP A 183 1.59 -11.85 0.24
CA ASP A 183 0.84 -12.71 1.16
C ASP A 183 -0.21 -11.90 1.94
N ALA A 184 0.12 -10.68 2.36
CA ALA A 184 -0.83 -9.79 3.03
C ALA A 184 -1.99 -9.40 2.10
N ILE A 185 -1.71 -9.03 0.83
CA ILE A 185 -2.73 -8.71 -0.17
C ILE A 185 -3.66 -9.92 -0.39
N ALA A 186 -3.10 -11.12 -0.56
CA ALA A 186 -3.88 -12.31 -0.82
C ALA A 186 -4.76 -12.72 0.38
N THR A 187 -4.23 -12.59 1.60
CA THR A 187 -4.92 -12.97 2.84
C THR A 187 -6.01 -11.98 3.21
N ALA A 188 -5.74 -10.68 3.04
CA ALA A 188 -6.65 -9.60 3.42
C ALA A 188 -7.51 -9.08 2.25
N ARG A 189 -7.63 -9.83 1.15
CA ARG A 189 -8.31 -9.37 -0.08
C ARG A 189 -9.74 -8.89 0.13
N ASP A 190 -10.47 -9.50 1.07
CA ASP A 190 -11.87 -9.16 1.34
C ASP A 190 -11.99 -7.86 2.18
N SER A 191 -10.93 -7.51 2.91
CA SER A 191 -10.77 -6.26 3.67
C SER A 191 -10.21 -5.10 2.83
N LEU A 192 -9.77 -5.38 1.59
CA LEU A 192 -9.19 -4.39 0.70
C LEU A 192 -10.23 -3.90 -0.33
N ARG A 193 -10.55 -2.60 -0.29
CA ARG A 193 -11.35 -1.93 -1.32
C ARG A 193 -10.59 -1.83 -2.64
N LEU A 194 -9.31 -1.50 -2.55
CA LEU A 194 -8.42 -1.27 -3.67
C LEU A 194 -6.97 -1.47 -3.23
N THR A 195 -6.20 -2.15 -4.06
CA THR A 195 -4.74 -2.14 -3.97
C THR A 195 -4.17 -1.52 -5.25
N CYS A 196 -3.35 -0.48 -5.13
CA CYS A 196 -2.65 0.13 -6.27
C CYS A 196 -1.14 -0.03 -6.11
N LEU A 197 -0.55 -0.82 -7.00
CA LEU A 197 0.89 -1.12 -7.04
C LEU A 197 1.53 -0.29 -8.16
N MET A 198 2.47 0.58 -7.81
CA MET A 198 3.25 1.38 -8.76
C MET A 198 4.67 0.83 -8.89
N GLY A 199 5.13 0.61 -10.12
CA GLY A 199 6.47 0.11 -10.41
C GLY A 199 6.90 0.37 -11.84
N GLU A 200 7.97 -0.30 -12.26
CA GLU A 200 8.51 -0.22 -13.62
C GLU A 200 8.32 -1.51 -14.40
N CYS A 201 8.27 -2.64 -13.70
CA CYS A 201 8.19 -3.97 -14.28
C CYS A 201 6.96 -4.74 -13.76
N PRO A 202 6.03 -5.19 -14.62
CA PRO A 202 4.83 -5.90 -14.17
C PRO A 202 5.13 -7.32 -13.68
N GLY A 203 6.14 -8.00 -14.25
CA GLY A 203 6.41 -9.43 -14.04
C GLY A 203 6.41 -9.91 -12.59
N PRO A 204 7.06 -9.22 -11.64
CA PRO A 204 7.02 -9.60 -10.24
C PRO A 204 5.61 -9.64 -9.64
N ALA A 205 4.80 -8.60 -9.89
CA ALA A 205 3.42 -8.56 -9.41
C ALA A 205 2.54 -9.61 -10.10
N GLU A 206 2.67 -9.77 -11.42
CA GLU A 206 1.93 -10.77 -12.18
C GLU A 206 2.17 -12.19 -11.65
N ALA A 207 3.43 -12.55 -11.45
CA ALA A 207 3.80 -13.87 -10.92
C ALA A 207 3.25 -14.09 -9.50
N ALA A 208 3.44 -13.10 -8.62
CA ALA A 208 3.04 -13.18 -7.23
C ALA A 208 1.51 -13.21 -7.04
N LEU A 209 0.77 -12.37 -7.76
CA LEU A 209 -0.69 -12.30 -7.68
C LEU A 209 -1.36 -13.51 -8.32
N SER A 210 -0.88 -13.94 -9.50
CA SER A 210 -1.40 -15.13 -10.19
C SER A 210 -1.21 -16.41 -9.37
N SER A 211 -0.05 -16.60 -8.74
CA SER A 211 0.22 -17.76 -7.88
C SER A 211 -0.71 -17.85 -6.66
N ARG A 212 -1.26 -16.71 -6.22
CA ARG A 212 -2.18 -16.59 -5.08
C ARG A 212 -3.66 -16.49 -5.48
N GLY A 213 -3.95 -16.58 -6.78
CA GLY A 213 -5.32 -16.49 -7.32
C GLY A 213 -5.97 -15.10 -7.12
N CYS A 214 -5.17 -14.05 -7.02
CA CYS A 214 -5.67 -12.68 -6.95
C CYS A 214 -5.99 -12.16 -8.36
N SER A 215 -7.16 -11.54 -8.52
CA SER A 215 -7.49 -10.81 -9.76
C SER A 215 -6.75 -9.48 -9.81
N TYR A 216 -6.17 -9.15 -10.95
CA TYR A 216 -5.48 -7.88 -11.13
C TYR A 216 -5.66 -7.32 -12.53
N CYS A 217 -5.52 -6.01 -12.64
CA CYS A 217 -5.53 -5.27 -13.89
C CYS A 217 -4.18 -4.60 -14.10
N LEU A 218 -3.62 -4.70 -15.32
CA LEU A 218 -2.40 -4.01 -15.70
C LEU A 218 -2.75 -2.73 -16.44
N THR A 219 -2.20 -1.61 -15.96
CA THR A 219 -2.20 -0.36 -16.71
C THR A 219 -0.78 -0.07 -17.19
N THR A 220 -0.55 -0.24 -18.46
CA THR A 220 0.67 0.22 -19.15
C THR A 220 0.39 1.54 -19.88
N PRO A 221 1.41 2.34 -20.18
CA PRO A 221 1.24 3.60 -20.89
C PRO A 221 0.69 3.42 -22.30
#